data_5bf60e9d03ea1fd254f3c46e9938881b
#
_entry.id   5bf60e9d03ea1fd254f3c46e9938881b
#
_cell.length_a   1.000
_cell.length_b   1.000
_cell.length_c   1.000
_cell.angle_alpha   90.00
_cell.angle_beta   90.00
_cell.angle_gamma   90.00
#
_symmetry.space_group_name_H-M   'P 1'
#
loop_
_entity.id
_entity.type
_entity.pdbx_description
1 polymer ?
#
loop_
_entity_poly.entity_id
_entity_poly.type
_entity_poly.pdbx_seq_one_letter_code
_entity_poly.pdbx_strand_id
1 'polypeptide(L)'
;MQQKHIKTSEENDMSLKMIGENLTYLMRMHGVDANRLSIETGIGIATINNLRKGVGNPTISTLSSIGEFFNVKVGDLTDKDIKITGEGSQNVKSIPLISYSDIERFLENKLRTADTYTTEVDDITDDSLFAVEITNNSLSPEFDRGTYCVISLKEQYCDGDIVLVKLKNYPICLRRVFVSDEDLQFTNISLESDNSAKSYSDYTIVGVLLKTIKRLK
;
A
#
# COMPACT_ATOMS: atom_id res chain seq x y z
N MET A 1 16.14 36.45 31.26
CA MET A 1 16.46 36.04 29.85
C MET A 1 17.06 34.63 29.71
N GLN A 2 17.53 33.96 30.77
CA GLN A 2 18.16 32.62 30.70
C GLN A 2 17.18 31.44 30.60
N GLN A 3 15.94 31.55 31.08
CA GLN A 3 14.98 30.43 31.03
C GLN A 3 14.43 30.10 29.64
N LYS A 4 14.47 31.02 28.68
CA LYS A 4 13.95 30.79 27.30
C LYS A 4 14.94 30.02 26.42
N HIS A 5 16.25 30.07 26.72
CA HIS A 5 17.29 29.35 25.99
C HIS A 5 17.42 27.90 26.40
N ILE A 6 17.16 27.58 27.66
CA ILE A 6 17.25 26.22 28.20
C ILE A 6 16.10 25.36 27.65
N LYS A 7 14.89 25.92 27.56
CA LYS A 7 13.72 25.21 27.04
C LYS A 7 13.85 24.80 25.56
N THR A 8 14.47 25.64 24.74
CA THR A 8 14.68 25.36 23.30
C THR A 8 15.77 24.31 23.05
N SER A 9 16.78 24.16 23.93
CA SER A 9 17.80 23.13 23.76
C SER A 9 17.30 21.74 24.17
N GLU A 10 16.51 21.64 25.25
CA GLU A 10 15.91 20.38 25.67
C GLU A 10 14.84 19.87 24.69
N GLU A 11 14.04 20.74 24.08
CA GLU A 11 13.08 20.38 23.04
C GLU A 11 13.78 19.90 21.76
N ASN A 12 14.88 20.54 21.35
CA ASN A 12 15.67 20.09 20.22
C ASN A 12 16.37 18.74 20.46
N ASP A 13 16.92 18.51 21.64
CA ASP A 13 17.55 17.24 22.00
C ASP A 13 16.51 16.09 22.04
N MET A 14 15.31 16.37 22.51
CA MET A 14 14.22 15.38 22.55
C MET A 14 13.73 15.03 21.13
N SER A 15 13.65 16.01 20.25
CA SER A 15 13.28 15.80 18.85
C SER A 15 14.33 15.00 18.08
N LEU A 16 15.63 15.30 18.27
CA LEU A 16 16.73 14.54 17.65
C LEU A 16 16.79 13.09 18.14
N LYS A 17 16.56 12.86 19.41
CA LYS A 17 16.49 11.50 19.96
C LYS A 17 15.35 10.71 19.32
N MET A 18 14.19 11.30 19.18
CA MET A 18 13.03 10.67 18.54
C MET A 18 13.31 10.34 17.07
N ILE A 19 13.89 11.26 16.30
CA ILE A 19 14.32 11.01 14.92
C ILE A 19 15.26 9.80 14.87
N GLY A 20 16.23 9.72 15.77
CA GLY A 20 17.20 8.61 15.81
C GLY A 20 16.56 7.26 16.10
N GLU A 21 15.62 7.23 17.04
CA GLU A 21 14.85 6.03 17.40
C GLU A 21 13.94 5.59 16.26
N ASN A 22 13.21 6.52 15.65
CA ASN A 22 12.34 6.27 14.53
C ASN A 22 13.12 5.76 13.31
N LEU A 23 14.23 6.41 12.96
CA LEU A 23 15.11 5.98 11.88
C LEU A 23 15.66 4.56 12.12
N THR A 24 16.12 4.27 13.34
CA THR A 24 16.62 2.94 13.69
C THR A 24 15.54 1.88 13.58
N TYR A 25 14.32 2.20 13.99
CA TYR A 25 13.16 1.32 13.87
C TYR A 25 12.80 1.04 12.41
N LEU A 26 12.68 2.08 11.58
CA LEU A 26 12.35 1.96 10.15
C LEU A 26 13.43 1.14 9.41
N MET A 27 14.70 1.42 9.63
CA MET A 27 15.80 0.65 9.03
C MET A 27 15.71 -0.84 9.37
N ARG A 28 15.39 -1.17 10.63
CA ARG A 28 15.21 -2.56 11.08
C ARG A 28 14.00 -3.22 10.44
N MET A 29 12.86 -2.52 10.40
CA MET A 29 11.61 -3.05 9.83
C MET A 29 11.72 -3.34 8.33
N HIS A 30 12.45 -2.49 7.60
CA HIS A 30 12.66 -2.64 6.16
C HIS A 30 13.91 -3.45 5.79
N GLY A 31 14.66 -3.97 6.78
CA GLY A 31 15.89 -4.72 6.52
C GLY A 31 16.97 -3.91 5.80
N VAL A 32 17.04 -2.59 6.06
CA VAL A 32 17.95 -1.64 5.39
C VAL A 32 19.07 -1.27 6.33
N ASP A 33 20.32 -1.39 5.86
CA ASP A 33 21.50 -0.91 6.56
C ASP A 33 21.87 0.54 6.16
N ALA A 34 22.85 1.12 6.86
CA ALA A 34 23.27 2.50 6.59
C ALA A 34 23.93 2.67 5.21
N ASN A 35 24.56 1.61 4.66
CA ASN A 35 25.17 1.66 3.35
C ASN A 35 24.11 1.76 2.26
N ARG A 36 23.11 0.87 2.31
CA ARG A 36 21.99 0.88 1.36
C ARG A 36 21.22 2.19 1.43
N LEU A 37 20.87 2.65 2.63
CA LEU A 37 20.18 3.93 2.80
C LEU A 37 21.00 5.10 2.24
N SER A 38 22.33 5.11 2.41
CA SER A 38 23.22 6.12 1.85
C SER A 38 23.21 6.13 0.33
N ILE A 39 23.25 4.96 -0.30
CA ILE A 39 23.23 4.83 -1.76
C ILE A 39 21.92 5.34 -2.34
N GLU A 40 20.80 4.94 -1.76
CA GLU A 40 19.46 5.25 -2.28
C GLU A 40 19.06 6.73 -2.04
N THR A 41 19.50 7.32 -0.92
CA THR A 41 19.12 8.70 -0.56
C THR A 41 20.17 9.76 -0.89
N GLY A 42 21.40 9.35 -1.20
CA GLY A 42 22.54 10.25 -1.36
C GLY A 42 23.06 10.88 -0.06
N ILE A 43 22.52 10.47 1.11
CA ILE A 43 22.95 10.98 2.41
C ILE A 43 24.22 10.25 2.85
N GLY A 44 25.25 10.98 3.31
CA GLY A 44 26.49 10.38 3.78
C GLY A 44 26.26 9.40 4.94
N ILE A 45 26.95 8.24 4.92
CA ILE A 45 26.83 7.17 5.96
C ILE A 45 27.09 7.72 7.36
N ALA A 46 28.05 8.65 7.49
CA ALA A 46 28.35 9.30 8.77
C ALA A 46 27.16 10.10 9.32
N THR A 47 26.44 10.79 8.44
CA THR A 47 25.22 11.55 8.78
C THR A 47 24.12 10.60 9.23
N ILE A 48 23.86 9.51 8.51
CA ILE A 48 22.88 8.49 8.86
C ILE A 48 23.19 7.89 10.25
N ASN A 49 24.45 7.51 10.49
CA ASN A 49 24.87 6.94 11.77
C ASN A 49 24.79 7.94 12.93
N ASN A 50 25.04 9.21 12.71
CA ASN A 50 24.87 10.26 13.70
C ASN A 50 23.38 10.48 14.01
N LEU A 51 22.53 10.56 13.01
CA LEU A 51 21.08 10.66 13.20
C LEU A 51 20.50 9.52 13.99
N ARG A 52 20.91 8.28 13.71
CA ARG A 52 20.50 7.09 14.48
C ARG A 52 20.86 7.16 15.96
N LYS A 53 21.91 7.89 16.29
CA LYS A 53 22.33 8.14 17.69
C LYS A 53 21.64 9.34 18.33
N GLY A 54 20.74 10.02 17.59
CA GLY A 54 20.13 11.26 18.05
C GLY A 54 21.11 12.42 18.10
N VAL A 55 22.16 12.40 17.26
CA VAL A 55 23.22 13.42 17.24
C VAL A 55 23.26 14.08 15.86
N GLY A 56 23.52 15.38 15.83
CA GLY A 56 23.67 16.18 14.62
C GLY A 56 22.60 17.25 14.49
N ASN A 57 22.54 17.84 13.31
CA ASN A 57 21.53 18.84 12.95
C ASN A 57 21.06 18.57 11.52
N PRO A 58 20.09 17.66 11.33
CA PRO A 58 19.60 17.31 10.01
C PRO A 58 18.88 18.52 9.38
N THR A 59 19.11 18.73 8.10
CA THR A 59 18.31 19.68 7.33
C THR A 59 16.94 19.07 6.99
N ILE A 60 15.95 19.90 6.69
CA ILE A 60 14.64 19.45 6.20
C ILE A 60 14.81 18.57 4.96
N SER A 61 15.74 18.91 4.06
CA SER A 61 16.05 18.11 2.88
C SER A 61 16.53 16.70 3.26
N THR A 62 17.41 16.57 4.26
CA THR A 62 17.86 15.26 4.76
C THR A 62 16.69 14.44 5.32
N LEU A 63 15.82 15.06 6.11
CA LEU A 63 14.65 14.37 6.67
C LEU A 63 13.63 14.01 5.58
N SER A 64 13.45 14.86 4.56
CA SER A 64 12.58 14.56 3.42
C SER A 64 13.08 13.37 2.62
N SER A 65 14.39 13.30 2.30
CA SER A 65 14.95 12.14 1.59
C SER A 65 14.81 10.83 2.36
N ILE A 66 14.95 10.88 3.69
CA ILE A 66 14.69 9.71 4.56
C ILE A 66 13.19 9.36 4.55
N GLY A 67 12.33 10.37 4.68
CA GLY A 67 10.89 10.19 4.64
C GLY A 67 10.40 9.58 3.33
N GLU A 68 10.87 10.07 2.20
CA GLU A 68 10.58 9.54 0.86
C GLU A 68 11.02 8.07 0.74
N PHE A 69 12.23 7.75 1.19
CA PHE A 69 12.73 6.37 1.11
C PHE A 69 11.89 5.37 1.91
N PHE A 70 11.43 5.75 3.11
CA PHE A 70 10.62 4.89 3.97
C PHE A 70 9.11 5.12 3.83
N ASN A 71 8.68 5.99 2.90
CA ASN A 71 7.30 6.40 2.71
C ASN A 71 6.63 6.90 4.01
N VAL A 72 7.32 7.76 4.74
CA VAL A 72 6.83 8.42 5.97
C VAL A 72 6.96 9.92 5.87
N LYS A 73 6.05 10.67 6.50
CA LYS A 73 6.13 12.13 6.53
C LYS A 73 7.23 12.60 7.49
N VAL A 74 7.85 13.73 7.18
CA VAL A 74 8.86 14.35 8.05
C VAL A 74 8.30 14.59 9.47
N GLY A 75 7.05 15.02 9.60
CA GLY A 75 6.39 15.18 10.90
C GLY A 75 6.29 13.88 11.71
N ASP A 76 6.08 12.75 11.04
CA ASP A 76 6.03 11.45 11.73
C ASP A 76 7.41 11.05 12.25
N LEU A 77 8.49 11.44 11.55
CA LEU A 77 9.86 11.23 12.03
C LEU A 77 10.22 12.07 13.26
N THR A 78 9.65 13.29 13.37
CA THR A 78 10.03 14.30 14.36
C THR A 78 9.13 14.32 15.60
N ASP A 79 7.85 14.04 15.45
CA ASP A 79 6.82 14.38 16.43
C ASP A 79 6.19 13.16 17.11
N LYS A 80 6.38 11.95 16.54
CA LYS A 80 5.75 10.73 17.04
C LYS A 80 6.77 9.61 17.26
N ASP A 81 6.57 8.81 18.29
CA ASP A 81 7.25 7.52 18.43
C ASP A 81 6.56 6.48 17.52
N ILE A 82 7.15 6.25 16.35
CA ILE A 82 6.63 5.30 15.34
C ILE A 82 6.52 3.87 15.90
N LYS A 83 7.32 3.50 16.93
CA LYS A 83 7.25 2.18 17.58
C LYS A 83 5.97 2.01 18.41
N ILE A 84 5.53 3.08 19.09
CA ILE A 84 4.36 3.04 19.96
C ILE A 84 3.08 3.12 19.14
N THR A 85 3.09 3.91 18.06
CA THR A 85 1.91 4.10 17.24
C THR A 85 1.65 2.94 16.29
N GLY A 86 2.67 2.07 16.06
CA GLY A 86 2.59 1.06 14.99
C GLY A 86 2.45 1.71 13.60
N GLU A 87 2.47 3.02 13.59
CA GLU A 87 2.26 3.91 12.49
C GLU A 87 3.63 4.42 11.99
N GLY A 88 4.28 3.64 11.16
CA GLY A 88 4.78 4.26 9.94
C GLY A 88 3.51 4.73 9.26
N SER A 89 3.27 6.01 9.08
CA SER A 89 2.01 6.63 8.68
C SER A 89 1.10 5.60 7.98
N GLN A 90 0.25 4.89 8.74
CA GLN A 90 -0.75 4.06 8.12
C GLN A 90 -1.62 5.06 7.39
N ASN A 91 -1.40 5.22 6.10
CA ASN A 91 -2.28 5.96 5.24
C ASN A 91 -3.60 5.19 5.18
N VAL A 92 -4.35 5.27 6.29
CA VAL A 92 -5.63 4.57 6.43
C VAL A 92 -6.67 5.38 5.70
N LYS A 93 -7.29 4.75 4.71
CA LYS A 93 -8.35 5.35 3.91
C LYS A 93 -9.63 4.53 4.01
N SER A 94 -10.75 5.22 4.14
CA SER A 94 -12.07 4.62 3.91
C SER A 94 -12.37 4.64 2.42
N ILE A 95 -12.51 3.47 1.84
CA ILE A 95 -12.83 3.27 0.42
C ILE A 95 -14.22 2.65 0.28
N PRO A 96 -14.93 2.83 -0.84
CA PRO A 96 -16.23 2.20 -1.07
C PRO A 96 -16.16 0.69 -0.90
N LEU A 97 -17.12 0.11 -0.19
CA LEU A 97 -17.29 -1.34 -0.07
C LEU A 97 -18.45 -1.80 -0.93
N ILE A 98 -18.21 -2.78 -1.80
CA ILE A 98 -19.15 -3.24 -2.80
C ILE A 98 -19.26 -4.77 -2.74
N SER A 99 -20.46 -5.30 -2.95
CA SER A 99 -20.64 -6.72 -3.19
C SER A 99 -20.04 -7.12 -4.54
N TYR A 100 -19.44 -8.32 -4.63
CA TYR A 100 -18.88 -8.83 -5.88
C TYR A 100 -19.89 -8.84 -7.03
N SER A 101 -21.15 -9.12 -6.76
CA SER A 101 -22.25 -9.10 -7.77
C SER A 101 -22.60 -7.70 -8.28
N ASP A 102 -22.23 -6.66 -7.55
CA ASP A 102 -22.62 -5.28 -7.85
C ASP A 102 -21.52 -4.45 -8.53
N ILE A 103 -20.35 -5.05 -8.76
CA ILE A 103 -19.18 -4.35 -9.34
C ILE A 103 -19.56 -3.63 -10.65
N GLU A 104 -20.23 -4.31 -11.56
CA GLU A 104 -20.56 -3.73 -12.87
C GLU A 104 -21.47 -2.50 -12.73
N ARG A 105 -22.46 -2.55 -11.85
CA ARG A 105 -23.36 -1.43 -11.57
C ARG A 105 -22.64 -0.25 -10.92
N PHE A 106 -21.67 -0.55 -10.05
CA PHE A 106 -20.85 0.47 -9.43
C PHE A 106 -19.96 1.20 -10.45
N LEU A 107 -19.26 0.46 -11.29
CA LEU A 107 -18.39 1.03 -12.32
C LEU A 107 -19.14 1.85 -13.37
N GLU A 108 -20.39 1.48 -13.66
CA GLU A 108 -21.27 2.24 -14.54
C GLU A 108 -21.94 3.46 -13.85
N ASN A 109 -21.54 3.80 -12.61
CA ASN A 109 -22.15 4.84 -11.77
C ASN A 109 -23.66 4.65 -11.52
N LYS A 110 -24.16 3.42 -11.65
CA LYS A 110 -25.56 3.05 -11.39
C LYS A 110 -25.81 2.64 -9.94
N LEU A 111 -24.75 2.48 -9.17
CA LEU A 111 -24.79 2.13 -7.74
C LEU A 111 -23.92 3.11 -6.96
N ARG A 112 -24.49 3.72 -5.92
CA ARG A 112 -23.75 4.45 -4.88
C ARG A 112 -23.86 3.65 -3.60
N THR A 113 -22.74 3.30 -2.99
CA THR A 113 -22.72 2.64 -1.68
C THR A 113 -22.43 3.66 -0.59
N ALA A 114 -23.10 3.52 0.54
CA ALA A 114 -22.74 4.19 1.79
C ALA A 114 -21.78 3.34 2.63
N ASP A 115 -21.65 2.05 2.32
CA ASP A 115 -20.76 1.14 3.01
C ASP A 115 -19.32 1.43 2.63
N THR A 116 -18.44 1.42 3.63
CA THR A 116 -17.02 1.69 3.44
C THR A 116 -16.17 0.61 4.09
N TYR A 117 -15.01 0.38 3.52
CA TYR A 117 -13.97 -0.47 4.06
C TYR A 117 -12.73 0.38 4.39
N THR A 118 -12.24 0.26 5.61
CA THR A 118 -11.06 1.00 6.07
C THR A 118 -9.83 0.13 5.86
N THR A 119 -8.89 0.61 5.07
CA THR A 119 -7.66 -0.11 4.73
C THR A 119 -6.46 0.82 4.67
N GLU A 120 -5.28 0.26 4.86
CA GLU A 120 -4.02 0.93 4.61
C GLU A 120 -3.80 1.08 3.11
N VAL A 121 -3.37 2.24 2.67
CA VAL A 121 -3.07 2.57 1.29
C VAL A 121 -1.72 3.28 1.20
N ASP A 122 -1.01 3.11 0.10
CA ASP A 122 0.28 3.78 -0.12
C ASP A 122 0.09 5.26 -0.46
N ASP A 123 -0.96 5.59 -1.20
CA ASP A 123 -1.35 6.95 -1.54
C ASP A 123 -2.78 7.26 -1.04
N ILE A 124 -2.88 8.11 -0.02
CA ILE A 124 -4.17 8.52 0.57
C ILE A 124 -5.00 9.38 -0.39
N THR A 125 -4.36 9.99 -1.39
CA THR A 125 -5.04 10.83 -2.39
C THR A 125 -5.63 10.04 -3.54
N ASP A 126 -5.31 8.74 -3.66
CA ASP A 126 -5.84 7.89 -4.70
C ASP A 126 -7.32 7.55 -4.48
N ASP A 127 -8.21 8.24 -5.19
CA ASP A 127 -9.66 8.00 -5.15
C ASP A 127 -10.13 6.88 -6.08
N SER A 128 -9.20 6.17 -6.70
CA SER A 128 -9.51 5.05 -7.60
C SER A 128 -9.65 3.70 -6.92
N LEU A 129 -9.54 3.65 -5.59
CA LEU A 129 -9.60 2.42 -4.81
C LEU A 129 -11.04 2.09 -4.40
N PHE A 130 -11.37 0.80 -4.42
CA PHE A 130 -12.57 0.26 -3.78
C PHE A 130 -12.32 -1.14 -3.24
N ALA A 131 -13.13 -1.57 -2.28
CA ALA A 131 -13.10 -2.91 -1.72
C ALA A 131 -14.28 -3.72 -2.23
N VAL A 132 -14.04 -5.02 -2.43
CA VAL A 132 -15.08 -5.99 -2.81
C VAL A 132 -15.12 -7.09 -1.78
N GLU A 133 -16.31 -7.38 -1.26
CA GLU A 133 -16.53 -8.55 -0.42
C GLU A 133 -16.90 -9.78 -1.24
N ILE A 134 -16.17 -10.87 -1.05
CA ILE A 134 -16.49 -12.17 -1.63
C ILE A 134 -17.60 -12.82 -0.77
N THR A 135 -18.80 -12.86 -1.30
CA THR A 135 -20.00 -13.30 -0.57
C THR A 135 -20.33 -14.79 -0.70
N ASN A 136 -19.64 -15.50 -1.59
CA ASN A 136 -19.83 -16.94 -1.84
C ASN A 136 -18.48 -17.66 -2.03
N ASN A 137 -18.49 -18.97 -2.27
CA ASN A 137 -17.30 -19.79 -2.43
C ASN A 137 -16.89 -20.02 -3.91
N SER A 138 -17.42 -19.26 -4.86
CA SER A 138 -17.14 -19.47 -6.28
C SER A 138 -15.69 -19.21 -6.68
N LEU A 139 -14.91 -18.52 -5.84
CA LEU A 139 -13.49 -18.23 -6.03
C LEU A 139 -12.59 -18.99 -5.05
N SER A 140 -13.17 -19.95 -4.30
CA SER A 140 -12.39 -20.81 -3.38
C SER A 140 -11.51 -21.77 -4.20
N PRO A 141 -10.32 -22.17 -3.70
CA PRO A 141 -9.76 -21.84 -2.39
C PRO A 141 -8.96 -20.53 -2.34
N GLU A 142 -8.73 -19.87 -3.47
CA GLU A 142 -7.93 -18.65 -3.52
C GLU A 142 -8.60 -17.54 -2.67
N PHE A 143 -9.89 -17.32 -2.90
CA PHE A 143 -10.70 -16.36 -2.16
C PHE A 143 -11.95 -17.01 -1.60
N ASP A 144 -11.92 -17.33 -0.31
CA ASP A 144 -13.09 -17.85 0.38
C ASP A 144 -14.12 -16.75 0.68
N ARG A 145 -15.32 -17.18 0.97
CA ARG A 145 -16.38 -16.29 1.46
C ARG A 145 -15.90 -15.47 2.67
N GLY A 146 -16.17 -14.16 2.67
CA GLY A 146 -15.75 -13.20 3.69
C GLY A 146 -14.35 -12.64 3.48
N THR A 147 -13.70 -12.93 2.34
CA THR A 147 -12.48 -12.25 1.92
C THR A 147 -12.83 -10.87 1.37
N TYR A 148 -12.07 -9.86 1.77
CA TYR A 148 -12.12 -8.52 1.20
C TYR A 148 -10.96 -8.35 0.21
N CYS A 149 -11.28 -7.89 -0.99
CA CYS A 149 -10.33 -7.62 -2.08
C CYS A 149 -10.25 -6.12 -2.29
N VAL A 150 -9.07 -5.51 -2.15
CA VAL A 150 -8.84 -4.09 -2.46
C VAL A 150 -8.36 -3.97 -3.89
N ILE A 151 -9.06 -3.20 -4.70
CA ILE A 151 -8.85 -3.07 -6.15
C ILE A 151 -8.53 -1.60 -6.47
N SER A 152 -7.51 -1.39 -7.31
CA SER A 152 -7.18 -0.09 -7.91
C SER A 152 -7.62 -0.04 -9.37
N LEU A 153 -8.26 1.07 -9.76
CA LEU A 153 -8.63 1.35 -11.16
C LEU A 153 -7.51 2.02 -11.95
N LYS A 154 -6.42 2.43 -11.31
CA LYS A 154 -5.31 3.16 -11.93
C LYS A 154 -4.00 2.38 -11.98
N GLU A 155 -3.85 1.36 -11.11
CA GLU A 155 -2.62 0.58 -11.06
C GLU A 155 -2.37 -0.16 -12.36
N GLN A 156 -1.10 -0.26 -12.76
CA GLN A 156 -0.70 -1.09 -13.90
C GLN A 156 -0.51 -2.53 -13.44
N TYR A 157 -0.97 -3.46 -14.25
CA TYR A 157 -0.80 -4.89 -13.98
C TYR A 157 0.56 -5.39 -14.47
N CYS A 158 1.08 -6.41 -13.79
CA CYS A 158 2.25 -7.18 -14.18
C CYS A 158 1.87 -8.63 -14.49
N ASP A 159 2.82 -9.37 -15.04
CA ASP A 159 2.64 -10.81 -15.29
C ASP A 159 2.36 -11.56 -13.98
N GLY A 160 1.31 -12.39 -14.00
CA GLY A 160 0.87 -13.17 -12.85
C GLY A 160 -0.07 -12.45 -11.89
N ASP A 161 -0.36 -11.17 -12.10
CA ASP A 161 -1.30 -10.42 -11.25
C ASP A 161 -2.73 -10.93 -11.37
N ILE A 162 -3.53 -10.63 -10.35
CA ILE A 162 -4.96 -10.84 -10.40
C ILE A 162 -5.62 -9.52 -10.78
N VAL A 163 -6.38 -9.53 -11.85
CA VAL A 163 -7.04 -8.37 -12.43
C VAL A 163 -8.56 -8.53 -12.42
N LEU A 164 -9.25 -7.42 -12.27
CA LEU A 164 -10.66 -7.32 -12.55
C LEU A 164 -10.82 -7.06 -14.05
N VAL A 165 -11.43 -7.98 -14.76
CA VAL A 165 -11.52 -7.94 -16.23
C VAL A 165 -12.95 -8.15 -16.71
N LYS A 166 -13.35 -7.39 -17.72
CA LYS A 166 -14.56 -7.62 -18.52
C LYS A 166 -14.17 -8.34 -19.81
N LEU A 167 -14.62 -9.57 -19.93
CA LEU A 167 -14.46 -10.38 -21.13
C LEU A 167 -15.75 -10.31 -21.96
N LYS A 168 -15.62 -10.42 -23.29
CA LYS A 168 -16.79 -10.46 -24.19
C LYS A 168 -17.76 -11.58 -23.78
N ASN A 169 -19.03 -11.23 -23.64
CA ASN A 169 -20.13 -12.13 -23.24
C ASN A 169 -20.01 -12.73 -21.83
N TYR A 170 -19.12 -12.21 -20.97
CA TYR A 170 -19.02 -12.60 -19.57
C TYR A 170 -19.25 -11.39 -18.66
N PRO A 171 -19.79 -11.59 -17.46
CA PRO A 171 -19.79 -10.54 -16.45
C PRO A 171 -18.36 -10.18 -16.04
N ILE A 172 -18.19 -9.01 -15.46
CA ILE A 172 -16.90 -8.61 -14.87
C ILE A 172 -16.48 -9.66 -13.83
N CYS A 173 -15.22 -10.10 -13.90
CA CYS A 173 -14.71 -11.17 -13.05
C CYS A 173 -13.24 -10.98 -12.73
N LEU A 174 -12.79 -11.59 -11.63
CA LEU A 174 -11.38 -11.69 -11.28
C LEU A 174 -10.72 -12.83 -12.08
N ARG A 175 -9.56 -12.55 -12.65
CA ARG A 175 -8.72 -13.50 -13.41
C ARG A 175 -7.26 -13.26 -13.11
N ARG A 176 -6.44 -14.28 -13.19
CA ARG A 176 -4.99 -14.11 -13.24
C ARG A 176 -4.59 -13.83 -14.67
N VAL A 177 -3.81 -12.77 -14.88
CA VAL A 177 -3.29 -12.37 -16.19
C VAL A 177 -1.87 -12.89 -16.38
N PHE A 178 -1.58 -13.36 -17.58
CA PHE A 178 -0.24 -13.72 -18.04
C PHE A 178 0.09 -12.90 -19.28
N VAL A 179 1.26 -12.25 -19.23
CA VAL A 179 1.75 -11.39 -20.30
C VAL A 179 2.69 -12.21 -21.17
N SER A 180 2.34 -12.42 -22.44
CA SER A 180 3.23 -13.01 -23.44
C SER A 180 3.56 -11.99 -24.52
N ASP A 181 4.58 -12.29 -25.33
CA ASP A 181 5.06 -11.37 -26.38
C ASP A 181 3.98 -11.06 -27.44
N GLU A 182 3.00 -11.93 -27.60
CA GLU A 182 1.99 -11.80 -28.65
C GLU A 182 0.61 -11.40 -28.13
N ASP A 183 0.25 -11.72 -26.87
CA ASP A 183 -1.12 -11.54 -26.37
C ASP A 183 -1.20 -11.66 -24.85
N LEU A 184 -2.31 -11.20 -24.25
CA LEU A 184 -2.64 -11.46 -22.85
C LEU A 184 -3.46 -12.73 -22.73
N GLN A 185 -3.07 -13.56 -21.78
CA GLN A 185 -3.79 -14.77 -21.41
C GLN A 185 -4.38 -14.65 -20.01
N PHE A 186 -5.55 -15.24 -19.82
CA PHE A 186 -6.25 -15.19 -18.54
C PHE A 186 -6.57 -16.60 -18.06
N THR A 187 -6.37 -16.86 -16.76
CA THR A 187 -6.80 -18.11 -16.12
C THR A 187 -7.90 -17.84 -15.12
N ASN A 188 -8.70 -18.86 -14.86
CA ASN A 188 -9.62 -18.84 -13.74
C ASN A 188 -8.84 -18.87 -12.41
N ILE A 189 -9.45 -18.33 -11.36
CA ILE A 189 -8.88 -18.32 -10.01
C ILE A 189 -9.31 -19.58 -9.25
N SER A 190 -10.51 -20.11 -9.50
CA SER A 190 -11.04 -21.30 -8.83
C SER A 190 -10.43 -22.59 -9.36
N LEU A 191 -10.08 -23.55 -8.47
CA LEU A 191 -9.57 -24.87 -8.84
C LEU A 191 -10.62 -25.77 -9.51
N GLU A 192 -11.89 -25.49 -9.33
CA GLU A 192 -12.98 -26.31 -9.90
C GLU A 192 -13.21 -26.04 -11.39
N SER A 193 -12.59 -25.00 -11.93
CA SER A 193 -12.68 -24.63 -13.34
C SER A 193 -11.40 -24.97 -14.10
N ASP A 194 -11.52 -25.16 -15.41
CA ASP A 194 -10.38 -25.30 -16.31
C ASP A 194 -9.41 -24.11 -16.13
N ASN A 195 -8.26 -24.37 -15.51
CA ASN A 195 -7.23 -23.36 -15.23
C ASN A 195 -6.25 -23.18 -16.41
N SER A 196 -6.57 -23.71 -17.60
CA SER A 196 -5.79 -23.42 -18.79
C SER A 196 -5.81 -21.92 -19.08
N ALA A 197 -4.64 -21.37 -19.43
CA ALA A 197 -4.52 -19.99 -19.87
C ALA A 197 -5.24 -19.84 -21.23
N LYS A 198 -6.12 -18.84 -21.34
CA LYS A 198 -6.92 -18.58 -22.54
C LYS A 198 -6.74 -17.14 -22.98
N SER A 199 -6.51 -16.95 -24.28
CA SER A 199 -6.56 -15.64 -24.93
C SER A 199 -8.00 -15.31 -25.30
N TYR A 200 -8.35 -14.03 -25.17
CA TYR A 200 -9.65 -13.50 -25.55
C TYR A 200 -9.45 -12.35 -26.54
N SER A 201 -10.21 -12.36 -27.62
CA SER A 201 -10.11 -11.33 -28.68
C SER A 201 -10.70 -9.97 -28.27
N ASP A 202 -11.50 -9.94 -27.20
CA ASP A 202 -12.19 -8.73 -26.75
C ASP A 202 -12.27 -8.75 -25.22
N TYR A 203 -11.47 -7.91 -24.58
CA TYR A 203 -11.40 -7.77 -23.14
C TYR A 203 -11.07 -6.32 -22.73
N THR A 204 -11.44 -5.97 -21.52
CA THR A 204 -11.04 -4.71 -20.89
C THR A 204 -10.61 -5.00 -19.46
N ILE A 205 -9.35 -4.73 -19.14
CA ILE A 205 -8.88 -4.75 -17.75
C ILE A 205 -9.40 -3.50 -17.07
N VAL A 206 -10.16 -3.68 -16.00
CA VAL A 206 -10.87 -2.63 -15.28
C VAL A 206 -10.06 -2.16 -14.07
N GLY A 207 -9.33 -3.07 -13.44
CA GLY A 207 -8.51 -2.76 -12.28
C GLY A 207 -7.63 -3.92 -11.85
N VAL A 208 -6.73 -3.65 -10.93
CA VAL A 208 -5.75 -4.60 -10.38
C VAL A 208 -6.04 -4.87 -8.92
N LEU A 209 -5.99 -6.13 -8.52
CA LEU A 209 -6.09 -6.55 -7.13
C LEU A 209 -4.77 -6.23 -6.41
N LEU A 210 -4.81 -5.31 -5.45
CA LEU A 210 -3.64 -4.91 -4.68
C LEU A 210 -3.40 -5.80 -3.47
N LYS A 211 -4.46 -6.13 -2.74
CA LYS A 211 -4.38 -6.98 -1.55
C LYS A 211 -5.70 -7.66 -1.21
N THR A 212 -5.59 -8.74 -0.47
CA THR A 212 -6.73 -9.44 0.10
C THR A 212 -6.61 -9.52 1.61
N ILE A 213 -7.73 -9.40 2.29
CA ILE A 213 -7.81 -9.50 3.73
C ILE A 213 -8.88 -10.55 4.09
N LYS A 214 -8.47 -11.59 4.79
CA LYS A 214 -9.36 -12.64 5.30
C LYS A 214 -9.44 -12.53 6.81
N ARG A 215 -10.64 -12.42 7.36
CA ARG A 215 -10.84 -12.55 8.80
C ARG A 215 -10.78 -14.03 9.16
N LEU A 216 -9.79 -14.42 9.95
CA LEU A 216 -9.74 -15.72 10.58
C LEU A 216 -10.73 -15.70 11.76
N LYS A 217 -11.64 -16.66 11.82
CA LYS A 217 -12.55 -16.81 12.95
C LYS A 217 -11.83 -17.50 14.11
#